data_5ac1d26b876b6bc6c197d8eb28f280da
#
_entry.id   5ac1d26b876b6bc6c197d8eb28f280da
#
_cell.length_a   1.000
_cell.length_b   1.000
_cell.length_c   1.000
_cell.angle_alpha   90.00
_cell.angle_beta   90.00
_cell.angle_gamma   90.00
#
_symmetry.space_group_name_H-M   'P 1'
#
loop_
_entity.id
_entity.type
_entity.pdbx_description
1 polymer ?
#
loop_
_entity_poly.entity_id
_entity_poly.type
_entity_poly.pdbx_seq_one_letter_code
_entity_poly.pdbx_strand_id
1 'polypeptide(L)' 'MGRKPNFYMVYRVKDDSIAAVGSSEECAKQMGYKNVHSFYSLVQLVRSKKCKTYEIIISDGDECDE' A
#
# COMPACT_ATOMS: atom_id res chain seq x y z
N MET A 1 -15.20 15.83 -3.95
CA MET A 1 -15.09 15.46 -3.86
C MET A 1 -15.29 14.55 -2.90
N GLY A 2 -15.32 14.19 -2.09
CA GLY A 2 -15.64 13.20 -1.21
C GLY A 2 -15.11 11.86 -1.53
N ARG A 3 -14.05 11.84 -2.28
CA ARG A 3 -13.52 10.60 -2.60
C ARG A 3 -12.79 10.03 -1.43
N LYS A 4 -12.99 8.85 -1.04
CA LYS A 4 -12.29 8.25 0.06
C LYS A 4 -10.93 7.79 -0.36
N PRO A 5 -9.93 7.89 0.49
CA PRO A 5 -8.61 7.40 0.15
C PRO A 5 -8.60 5.87 0.12
N ASN A 6 -7.72 5.32 -0.67
CA ASN A 6 -7.55 3.88 -0.70
C ASN A 6 -6.92 3.41 0.58
N PHE A 7 -7.24 2.20 0.93
CA PHE A 7 -6.67 1.58 2.10
C PHE A 7 -5.68 0.54 1.63
N TYR A 8 -4.50 0.56 2.18
CA TYR A 8 -3.42 -0.32 1.74
C TYR A 8 -2.99 -1.22 2.87
N MET A 9 -2.70 -2.47 2.54
CA MET A 9 -2.13 -3.40 3.51
C MET A 9 -0.87 -3.97 2.90
N VAL A 10 0.26 -3.73 3.53
CA VAL A 10 1.54 -4.17 3.03
C VAL A 10 2.02 -5.33 3.90
N TYR A 11 2.30 -6.45 3.27
CA TYR A 11 2.74 -7.64 3.96
C TYR A 11 4.16 -7.97 3.57
N ARG A 12 4.88 -8.60 4.47
CA ARG A 12 6.17 -9.17 4.12
C ARG A 12 5.93 -10.58 3.65
N VAL A 13 6.36 -10.85 2.44
CA VAL A 13 6.13 -12.16 1.85
C VAL A 13 6.83 -13.25 2.65
N LYS A 14 8.00 -12.93 3.20
CA LYS A 14 8.81 -13.94 3.81
C LYS A 14 8.14 -14.56 5.05
N ASP A 15 7.43 -13.80 5.85
CA ASP A 15 6.82 -14.38 7.03
C ASP A 15 5.35 -13.97 7.19
N ASP A 16 4.78 -13.37 6.15
CA ASP A 16 3.37 -13.05 6.16
C ASP A 16 3.00 -12.04 7.23
N SER A 17 3.92 -11.29 7.74
CA SER A 17 3.60 -10.30 8.75
C SER A 17 3.25 -8.98 8.08
N ILE A 18 2.45 -8.18 8.78
CA ILE A 18 2.03 -6.90 8.24
C ILE A 18 3.13 -5.88 8.45
N ALA A 19 3.59 -5.26 7.37
CA ALA A 19 4.60 -4.23 7.47
C ALA A 19 3.98 -2.86 7.67
N ALA A 20 2.84 -2.62 7.04
CA ALA A 20 2.16 -1.33 7.17
C ALA A 20 0.71 -1.50 6.77
N VAL A 21 -0.15 -0.67 7.32
CA VAL A 21 -1.55 -0.74 7.00
C VAL A 21 -2.15 0.64 7.20
N GLY A 22 -3.05 1.02 6.33
CA GLY A 22 -3.71 2.31 6.40
C GLY A 22 -3.71 2.99 5.05
N SER A 23 -3.87 4.30 5.04
CA SER A 23 -3.86 5.04 3.79
C SER A 23 -2.43 5.11 3.27
N SER A 24 -2.29 5.62 2.06
CA SER A 24 -0.96 5.69 1.45
C SER A 24 0.00 6.50 2.31
N GLU A 25 -0.46 7.59 2.89
CA GLU A 25 0.41 8.39 3.73
C GLU A 25 0.77 7.65 5.00
N GLU A 26 -0.19 6.96 5.58
CA GLU A 26 0.07 6.18 6.78
C GLU A 26 1.08 5.08 6.50
N CYS A 27 0.90 4.39 5.39
CA CYS A 27 1.83 3.34 5.03
C CYS A 27 3.22 3.90 4.79
N ALA A 28 3.30 5.05 4.12
CA ALA A 28 4.60 5.65 3.87
C ALA A 28 5.31 5.96 5.19
N LYS A 29 4.57 6.49 6.15
CA LYS A 29 5.17 6.79 7.44
C LYS A 29 5.61 5.53 8.16
N GLN A 30 4.77 4.51 8.16
CA GLN A 30 5.10 3.28 8.84
C GLN A 30 6.28 2.58 8.22
N MET A 31 6.43 2.73 6.91
CA MET A 31 7.57 2.12 6.23
C MET A 31 8.84 2.97 6.33
N GLY A 32 8.72 4.18 6.83
CA GLY A 32 9.90 5.03 6.99
C GLY A 32 10.23 5.90 5.79
N TYR A 33 9.29 6.07 4.88
CA TYR A 33 9.53 6.90 3.72
C TYR A 33 9.32 8.36 4.07
N LYS A 34 10.04 9.23 3.40
CA LYS A 34 9.93 10.65 3.65
C LYS A 34 8.68 11.23 3.07
N ASN A 35 8.20 10.68 1.98
CA ASN A 35 6.98 11.19 1.39
C ASN A 35 6.23 10.05 0.73
N VAL A 36 5.02 10.32 0.34
CA VAL A 36 4.14 9.30 -0.17
C VAL A 36 4.55 8.84 -1.57
N HIS A 37 5.31 9.65 -2.28
CA HIS A 37 5.75 9.25 -3.62
C HIS A 37 6.64 8.01 -3.56
N SER A 38 7.46 7.92 -2.55
CA SER A 38 8.30 6.73 -2.39
C SER A 38 7.44 5.51 -2.18
N PHE A 39 6.36 5.65 -1.42
CA PHE A 39 5.46 4.53 -1.21
C PHE A 39 4.79 4.13 -2.53
N TYR A 40 4.38 5.10 -3.33
CA TYR A 40 3.76 4.79 -4.61
C TYR A 40 4.72 4.05 -5.53
N SER A 41 5.99 4.36 -5.46
CA SER A 41 6.99 3.63 -6.24
C SER A 41 6.99 2.16 -5.83
N LEU A 42 6.91 1.91 -4.53
CA LEU A 42 6.84 0.54 -4.06
C LEU A 42 5.58 -0.15 -4.56
N VAL A 43 4.46 0.55 -4.54
CA VAL A 43 3.21 -0.01 -5.01
C VAL A 43 3.33 -0.42 -6.48
N GLN A 44 3.96 0.42 -7.28
CA GLN A 44 4.15 0.11 -8.69
C GLN A 44 5.01 -1.14 -8.86
N LEU A 45 6.05 -1.26 -8.08
CA LEU A 45 6.92 -2.42 -8.18
C LEU A 45 6.17 -3.69 -7.82
N VAL A 46 5.37 -3.62 -6.77
CA VAL A 46 4.61 -4.79 -6.34
C VAL A 46 3.57 -5.16 -7.40
N ARG A 47 2.90 -4.18 -7.96
CA ARG A 47 1.87 -4.44 -8.96
C ARG A 47 2.47 -5.00 -10.24
N SER A 48 3.70 -4.63 -10.55
CA SER A 48 4.37 -5.17 -11.72
C SER A 48 5.05 -6.49 -11.42
N LYS A 49 4.92 -6.97 -10.19
CA LYS A 49 5.51 -8.23 -9.77
C LYS A 49 7.02 -8.22 -9.84
N LYS A 50 7.60 -7.05 -9.74
CA LYS A 50 9.05 -6.92 -9.69
C LYS A 50 9.56 -6.96 -8.27
N CYS A 51 8.69 -6.69 -7.29
CA CYS A 51 9.08 -6.74 -5.91
C CYS A 51 8.58 -8.03 -5.31
N LYS A 52 9.48 -8.81 -4.78
CA LYS A 52 9.11 -10.08 -4.17
C LYS A 52 9.22 -10.06 -2.66
N THR A 53 9.64 -8.93 -2.10
CA THR A 53 9.79 -8.81 -0.67
C THR A 53 8.45 -8.47 0.00
N TYR A 54 7.64 -7.68 -0.68
CA TYR A 54 6.38 -7.23 -0.12
C TYR A 54 5.23 -7.54 -1.04
N GLU A 55 4.07 -7.61 -0.44
CA GLU A 55 2.84 -7.76 -1.20
C GLU A 55 1.89 -6.72 -0.68
N ILE A 56 1.14 -6.08 -1.56
CA ILE A 56 0.24 -5.01 -1.17
C ILE A 56 -1.16 -5.33 -1.62
N ILE A 57 -2.10 -5.21 -0.71
CA ILE A 57 -3.51 -5.37 -1.01
C ILE A 57 -4.13 -4.00 -0.93
N ILE A 58 -4.84 -3.59 -1.97
CA ILE A 58 -5.46 -2.29 -2.02
C ILE A 58 -6.96 -2.46 -1.92
N SER A 59 -7.54 -1.79 -0.95
CA SER A 59 -8.99 -1.80 -0.78
C SER A 59 -9.49 -0.40 -1.01
N ASP A 60 -10.47 -0.28 -1.89
CA ASP A 60 -11.10 1.00 -2.10
C ASP A 60 -12.08 1.23 -1.03
N GLY A 61 -12.04 2.36 -0.44
CA GLY A 61 -13.00 2.68 0.54
C GLY A 61 -14.38 2.78 -0.01
N ASP A 62 -14.54 2.91 -1.33
CA ASP A 62 -15.76 3.09 -1.91
C ASP A 62 -16.23 2.08 -2.69
N GLU A 63 -16.16 1.31 -2.87
CA GLU A 63 -16.52 0.38 -3.64
C GLU A 63 -17.50 0.28 -4.25
N CYS A 64 -18.02 0.59 -4.64
CA CYS A 64 -19.01 0.53 -5.29
C CYS A 64 -19.17 0.10 -6.26
N ASP A 65 -19.14 0.14 -6.73
CA ASP A 65 -19.31 -0.12 -7.60
C ASP A 65 -19.50 -0.50 -8.33
N GLU A 66 -19.58 -0.36 -8.61
CA GLU A 66 -19.79 -0.57 -9.40
C GLU A 66 -20.08 -0.75 -9.65
#